data_ee75454fb36ff64c7e37868e2b75aacd
#
_entry.id   ee75454fb36ff64c7e37868e2b75aacd
#
_cell.length_a   1.000
_cell.length_b   1.000
_cell.length_c   1.000
_cell.angle_alpha   90.00
_cell.angle_beta   90.00
_cell.angle_gamma   90.00
#
_symmetry.space_group_name_H-M   'P 1'
#
loop_
_entity.id
_entity.type
_entity.pdbx_description
1 polymer ?
#
loop_
_entity_poly.entity_id
_entity_poly.type
_entity_poly.pdbx_seq_one_letter_code
_entity_poly.pdbx_strand_id
1 'polypeptide(L)'
;MICDRWDVAIVPFPFAERSDTKRRPALVLSARLFNQAGHSVLCMVTSASHTPWPGDTRLTDLSSAGLNAPCIVRLKLFTLDNRLLIRKTGTLAEADRQAFSENLRLYLL
;
A
#
# COMPACT_ATOMS: atom_id res chain seq x y z
N MET A 1 12.74 -8.32 3.96
CA MET A 1 12.46 -7.16 4.83
C MET A 1 11.15 -7.37 5.54
N ILE A 2 11.12 -7.15 6.85
CA ILE A 2 9.88 -7.25 7.63
C ILE A 2 9.41 -5.84 7.97
N CYS A 3 8.24 -5.48 7.45
CA CYS A 3 7.62 -4.18 7.71
C CYS A 3 6.55 -4.29 8.79
N ASP A 4 6.13 -3.12 9.27
CA ASP A 4 4.97 -2.98 10.16
C ASP A 4 3.74 -2.58 9.35
N ARG A 5 2.55 -2.81 9.92
CA ARG A 5 1.32 -2.23 9.36
C ARG A 5 1.51 -0.72 9.21
N TRP A 6 0.98 -0.17 8.12
CA TRP A 6 1.05 1.24 7.73
C TRP A 6 2.37 1.67 7.09
N ASP A 7 3.38 0.81 7.03
CA ASP A 7 4.57 1.12 6.25
C ASP A 7 4.22 1.14 4.76
N VAL A 8 4.88 2.03 4.03
CA VAL A 8 4.81 2.06 2.57
C VAL A 8 6.12 1.52 2.03
N ALA A 9 6.04 0.57 1.13
CA ALA A 9 7.21 -0.08 0.56
C ALA A 9 7.13 -0.14 -0.96
N ILE A 10 8.27 -0.10 -1.61
CA ILE A 10 8.36 -0.31 -3.06
C ILE A 10 8.40 -1.81 -3.32
N VAL A 11 7.53 -2.26 -4.21
CA VAL A 11 7.38 -3.67 -4.55
C VAL A 11 7.23 -3.86 -6.06
N PRO A 12 7.56 -5.05 -6.61
CA PRO A 12 7.16 -5.39 -7.96
C PRO A 12 5.64 -5.56 -8.00
N PHE A 13 5.00 -4.93 -8.98
CA PHE A 13 3.55 -4.85 -9.00
C PHE A 13 2.94 -6.10 -9.68
N PRO A 14 2.15 -6.92 -8.95
CA PRO A 14 1.70 -8.22 -9.46
C PRO A 14 0.55 -8.14 -10.45
N PHE A 15 -0.05 -6.97 -10.65
CA PHE A 15 -1.21 -6.79 -11.53
C PHE A 15 -0.86 -6.13 -12.86
N ALA A 16 0.44 -6.04 -13.20
CA ALA A 16 0.85 -5.49 -14.48
C ALA A 16 0.54 -6.50 -15.59
N GLU A 17 -0.14 -6.05 -16.64
CA GLU A 17 -0.47 -6.87 -17.80
C GLU A 17 0.74 -7.15 -18.69
N ARG A 18 1.85 -6.47 -18.45
CA ARG A 18 3.09 -6.60 -19.21
C ARG A 18 4.09 -7.44 -18.44
N SER A 19 4.95 -8.13 -19.17
CA SER A 19 6.07 -8.87 -18.62
C SER A 19 7.09 -8.00 -17.90
N ASP A 20 7.05 -6.67 -18.11
CA ASP A 20 7.89 -5.72 -17.42
C ASP A 20 7.36 -5.50 -16.01
N THR A 21 8.09 -5.96 -15.02
CA THR A 21 7.75 -5.75 -13.62
C THR A 21 8.00 -4.29 -13.26
N LYS A 22 6.95 -3.49 -13.22
CA LYS A 22 7.06 -2.12 -12.72
C LYS A 22 7.13 -2.13 -11.20
N ARG A 23 8.05 -1.33 -10.66
CA ARG A 23 8.15 -1.12 -9.22
C ARG A 23 7.22 0.00 -8.81
N ARG A 24 6.40 -0.25 -7.79
CA ARG A 24 5.41 0.71 -7.32
C ARG A 24 5.34 0.69 -5.81
N PRO A 25 4.90 1.80 -5.18
CA PRO A 25 4.61 1.79 -3.75
C PRO A 25 3.37 0.96 -3.46
N ALA A 26 3.37 0.35 -2.29
CA ALA A 26 2.22 -0.36 -1.75
C ALA A 26 2.15 -0.14 -0.25
N LEU A 27 0.95 -0.11 0.30
CA LEU A 27 0.72 0.02 1.74
C LEU A 27 0.72 -1.36 2.37
N VAL A 28 1.55 -1.55 3.39
CA VAL A 28 1.54 -2.78 4.19
C VAL A 28 0.34 -2.74 5.12
N LEU A 29 -0.59 -3.68 4.93
CA LEU A 29 -1.83 -3.76 5.69
C LEU A 29 -1.72 -4.73 6.86
N SER A 30 -0.98 -5.81 6.70
CA SER A 30 -0.84 -6.84 7.72
C SER A 30 0.09 -6.41 8.86
N ALA A 31 -0.22 -6.89 10.06
CA ALA A 31 0.59 -6.62 11.25
C ALA A 31 1.95 -7.30 11.16
N ARG A 32 2.94 -6.76 11.89
CA ARG A 32 4.28 -7.35 11.96
C ARG A 32 4.25 -8.82 12.38
N LEU A 33 3.36 -9.18 13.29
CA LEU A 33 3.20 -10.56 13.74
C LEU A 33 2.91 -11.50 12.57
N PHE A 34 2.06 -11.10 11.64
CA PHE A 34 1.79 -11.85 10.41
C PHE A 34 3.03 -11.83 9.49
N ASN A 35 3.63 -10.66 9.33
CA ASN A 35 4.73 -10.45 8.38
C ASN A 35 5.97 -11.25 8.76
N GLN A 36 6.17 -11.55 10.04
CA GLN A 36 7.31 -12.34 10.52
C GLN A 36 7.30 -13.78 9.97
N ALA A 37 6.15 -14.28 9.53
CA ALA A 37 6.05 -15.61 8.95
C ALA A 37 6.57 -15.70 7.51
N GLY A 38 6.93 -14.57 6.90
CA GLY A 38 7.57 -14.55 5.59
C GLY A 38 6.82 -13.84 4.49
N HIS A 39 5.56 -13.48 4.70
CA HIS A 39 4.69 -12.82 3.73
C HIS A 39 4.04 -11.60 4.34
N SER A 40 3.65 -10.65 3.49
CA SER A 40 2.89 -9.47 3.89
C SER A 40 1.69 -9.28 2.98
N VAL A 41 0.59 -8.78 3.56
CA VAL A 41 -0.59 -8.38 2.80
C VAL A 41 -0.50 -6.88 2.55
N LEU A 42 -0.64 -6.49 1.29
CA LEU A 42 -0.49 -5.10 0.86
C LEU A 42 -1.69 -4.62 0.07
N CYS A 43 -1.83 -3.28 0.03
CA CYS A 43 -2.79 -2.59 -0.81
C CYS A 43 -2.05 -1.77 -1.85
N MET A 44 -2.60 -1.70 -3.05
CA MET A 44 -2.06 -0.92 -4.15
C MET A 44 -2.07 0.58 -3.81
N VAL A 45 -0.95 1.25 -4.04
CA VAL A 45 -0.87 2.71 -4.06
C VAL A 45 -0.66 3.14 -5.51
N THR A 46 -1.50 4.04 -6.01
CA THR A 46 -1.45 4.47 -7.40
C THR A 46 -1.65 5.98 -7.52
N SER A 47 -1.42 6.52 -8.72
CA SER A 47 -1.59 7.94 -8.99
C SER A 47 -3.05 8.37 -8.78
N ALA A 48 -3.23 9.55 -8.16
CA ALA A 48 -4.55 10.15 -7.98
C ALA A 48 -5.23 10.56 -9.30
N SER A 49 -4.50 10.50 -10.41
CA SER A 49 -5.05 10.82 -11.74
C SER A 49 -5.85 9.68 -12.36
N HIS A 50 -5.78 8.47 -11.79
CA HIS A 50 -6.53 7.32 -12.32
C HIS A 50 -8.02 7.45 -12.04
N THR A 51 -8.83 6.76 -12.86
CA THR A 51 -10.28 6.71 -12.68
C THR A 51 -10.61 6.20 -11.28
N PRO A 52 -11.55 6.86 -10.57
CA PRO A 52 -11.93 6.45 -9.22
C PRO A 52 -12.38 4.99 -9.14
N TRP A 53 -12.06 4.37 -8.01
CA TRP A 53 -12.39 2.99 -7.67
C TRP A 53 -13.10 2.99 -6.31
N PRO A 54 -14.10 2.13 -6.10
CA PRO A 54 -14.81 2.10 -4.80
C PRO A 54 -13.85 1.92 -3.64
N GLY A 55 -13.99 2.78 -2.63
CA GLY A 55 -13.18 2.70 -1.43
C GLY A 55 -11.79 3.32 -1.52
N ASP A 56 -11.46 4.00 -2.62
CA ASP A 56 -10.17 4.70 -2.74
C ASP A 56 -9.99 5.71 -1.60
N THR A 57 -8.80 5.75 -1.03
CA THR A 57 -8.40 6.73 -0.02
C THR A 57 -7.31 7.64 -0.57
N ARG A 58 -7.62 8.93 -0.72
CA ARG A 58 -6.63 9.91 -1.13
C ARG A 58 -5.70 10.23 0.04
N LEU A 59 -4.40 10.14 -0.19
CA LEU A 59 -3.42 10.45 0.85
C LEU A 59 -3.27 11.96 1.00
N THR A 60 -3.25 12.44 2.25
CA THR A 60 -3.11 13.85 2.59
C THR A 60 -1.69 14.21 3.00
N ASP A 61 -0.96 13.28 3.62
CA ASP A 61 0.43 13.49 4.04
C ASP A 61 1.35 12.59 3.22
N LEU A 62 1.73 13.09 2.05
CA LEU A 62 2.61 12.36 1.14
C LEU A 62 4.02 12.22 1.70
N SER A 63 4.49 13.24 2.41
CA SER A 63 5.85 13.29 2.95
C SER A 63 6.09 12.15 3.95
N SER A 64 5.17 11.94 4.89
CA SER A 64 5.27 10.86 5.88
C SER A 64 5.33 9.48 5.21
N ALA A 65 4.58 9.31 4.14
CA ALA A 65 4.56 8.06 3.37
C ALA A 65 5.77 7.90 2.45
N GLY A 66 6.60 8.94 2.32
CA GLY A 66 7.76 8.93 1.43
C GLY A 66 7.38 9.01 -0.04
N LEU A 67 6.27 9.67 -0.35
CA LEU A 67 5.75 9.84 -1.71
C LEU A 67 5.87 11.30 -2.13
N ASN A 68 6.06 11.54 -3.43
CA ASN A 68 6.32 12.88 -3.95
C ASN A 68 5.30 13.36 -4.99
N ALA A 69 4.21 12.64 -5.16
CA ALA A 69 3.14 13.00 -6.09
C ALA A 69 1.79 12.56 -5.51
N PRO A 70 0.69 13.23 -5.89
CA PRO A 70 -0.64 12.87 -5.39
C PRO A 70 -0.96 11.40 -5.66
N CYS A 71 -1.29 10.67 -4.59
CA CYS A 71 -1.55 9.24 -4.62
C CYS A 71 -2.83 8.89 -3.89
N ILE A 72 -3.39 7.75 -4.26
CA ILE A 72 -4.50 7.09 -3.56
C ILE A 72 -4.09 5.69 -3.16
N VAL A 73 -4.63 5.21 -2.03
CA VAL A 73 -4.56 3.80 -1.65
C VAL A 73 -5.84 3.14 -2.13
N ARG A 74 -5.68 2.10 -2.94
CA ARG A 74 -6.80 1.40 -3.58
C ARG A 74 -7.02 0.06 -2.91
N LEU A 75 -8.28 -0.31 -2.75
CA LEU A 75 -8.66 -1.61 -2.18
C LEU A 75 -8.44 -2.73 -3.20
N LYS A 76 -7.22 -2.84 -3.65
CA LYS A 76 -6.74 -3.93 -4.50
C LYS A 76 -5.61 -4.60 -3.73
N LEU A 77 -5.99 -5.67 -3.03
CA LEU A 77 -5.12 -6.34 -2.07
C LEU A 77 -4.35 -7.49 -2.72
N PHE A 78 -3.15 -7.71 -2.23
CA PHE A 78 -2.32 -8.82 -2.68
C PHE A 78 -1.35 -9.22 -1.58
N THR A 79 -0.88 -10.46 -1.63
CA THR A 79 0.09 -11.00 -0.67
C THR A 79 1.40 -11.27 -1.40
N LEU A 80 2.50 -10.79 -0.83
CA LEU A 80 3.83 -11.01 -1.38
C LEU A 80 4.76 -11.65 -0.34
N ASP A 81 5.71 -12.43 -0.83
CA ASP A 81 6.87 -12.86 -0.05
C ASP A 81 7.67 -11.61 0.35
N ASN A 82 8.07 -11.52 1.62
CA ASN A 82 8.82 -10.36 2.13
C ASN A 82 10.14 -10.11 1.38
N ARG A 83 10.69 -11.13 0.73
CA ARG A 83 11.91 -10.99 -0.06
C ARG A 83 11.70 -10.10 -1.29
N LEU A 84 10.45 -9.89 -1.69
CA LEU A 84 10.11 -9.04 -2.84
C LEU A 84 9.94 -7.56 -2.44
N LEU A 85 9.87 -7.23 -1.16
CA LEU A 85 9.81 -5.85 -0.70
C LEU A 85 11.20 -5.22 -0.87
N ILE A 86 11.29 -4.21 -1.73
CA ILE A 86 12.58 -3.65 -2.16
C ILE A 86 13.13 -2.67 -1.14
N ARG A 87 12.30 -1.73 -0.70
CA ARG A 87 12.65 -0.76 0.33
C ARG A 87 11.42 -0.12 0.94
N LYS A 88 11.53 0.32 2.17
CA LYS A 88 10.51 1.11 2.84
C LYS A 88 10.72 2.58 2.46
N THR A 89 9.63 3.27 2.07
CA THR A 89 9.67 4.70 1.74
C THR A 89 9.24 5.58 2.90
N GLY A 90 8.36 5.10 3.74
CA GLY A 90 7.82 5.85 4.87
C GLY A 90 6.73 5.09 5.58
N THR A 91 5.92 5.83 6.32
CA THR A 91 4.80 5.29 7.10
C THR A 91 3.60 6.22 6.95
N LEU A 92 2.41 5.66 6.82
CA LEU A 92 1.19 6.42 6.66
C LEU A 92 0.92 7.28 7.89
N ALA A 93 0.59 8.56 7.69
CA ALA A 93 0.21 9.47 8.78
C ALA A 93 -1.11 9.06 9.42
N GLU A 94 -1.31 9.44 10.68
CA GLU A 94 -2.49 9.04 11.47
C GLU A 94 -3.82 9.38 10.78
N ALA A 95 -3.95 10.58 10.23
CA ALA A 95 -5.18 10.98 9.53
C ALA A 95 -5.48 10.08 8.34
N ASP A 96 -4.44 9.70 7.60
CA ASP A 96 -4.58 8.82 6.44
C ASP A 96 -4.88 7.38 6.87
N ARG A 97 -4.32 6.92 7.99
CA ARG A 97 -4.65 5.62 8.56
C ARG A 97 -6.13 5.52 8.91
N GLN A 98 -6.67 6.57 9.54
CA GLN A 98 -8.07 6.61 9.94
C GLN A 98 -8.99 6.61 8.71
N ALA A 99 -8.70 7.45 7.72
CA ALA A 99 -9.48 7.52 6.50
C ALA A 99 -9.47 6.19 5.75
N PHE A 100 -8.31 5.56 5.62
CA PHE A 100 -8.19 4.25 4.98
C PHE A 100 -8.95 3.17 5.77
N SER A 101 -8.82 3.15 7.09
CA SER A 101 -9.50 2.17 7.95
C SER A 101 -11.02 2.25 7.82
N GLU A 102 -11.57 3.46 7.73
CA GLU A 102 -13.01 3.67 7.51
C GLU A 102 -13.45 3.09 6.17
N ASN A 103 -12.70 3.35 5.11
CA ASN A 103 -13.00 2.83 3.77
C ASN A 103 -12.87 1.30 3.74
N LEU A 104 -11.84 0.76 4.36
CA LEU A 104 -11.65 -0.68 4.44
C LEU A 104 -12.84 -1.36 5.12
N ARG A 105 -13.28 -0.79 6.25
CA ARG A 105 -14.42 -1.32 7.00
C ARG A 105 -15.72 -1.22 6.20
N LEU A 106 -15.95 -0.07 5.57
CA LEU A 106 -17.18 0.17 4.82
C LEU A 106 -17.32 -0.74 3.61
N TYR A 107 -16.24 -0.98 2.89
CA TYR A 107 -16.29 -1.69 1.61
C TYR A 107 -15.87 -3.16 1.68
N LEU A 108 -15.07 -3.57 2.65
CA LEU A 108 -14.53 -4.94 2.69
C LEU A 108 -14.83 -5.72 3.96
N LEU A 109 -15.11 -5.06 5.07
CA LEU A 109 -15.36 -5.73 6.35
C LEU A 109 -16.82 -5.55 6.83
#